data_6835d29a91523cde0addfa034dcf9c39
#
_entry.id   6835d29a91523cde0addfa034dcf9c39
#
_cell.length_a   1.000
_cell.length_b   1.000
_cell.length_c   1.000
_cell.angle_alpha   90.00
_cell.angle_beta   90.00
_cell.angle_gamma   90.00
#
_symmetry.space_group_name_H-M   'P 1'
#
loop_
_entity.id
_entity.type
_entity.pdbx_description
1 polymer ?
#
loop_
_entity_poly.entity_id
_entity_poly.type
_entity_poly.pdbx_seq_one_letter_code
_entity_poly.pdbx_strand_id
1 'polypeptide(L)'
;TLPVSGIAESQTVTSDKVTITGTTLAGVQLQLVTPFGVSKKKSGNDGTFSFELTTDTAGDYNYTLILDKSGYNQRRVAFAITRVTTDEQEKDKIRQSAVKLSYKELQQDKAENRGKVMRLYGPVSEISSSGSIYYVRLQYNKNAKGKWYNDVVIICDADTGAKVGDMMTAVVTVDG
;
A
#
# COMPACT_ATOMS: atom_id res chain seq x y z
N THR A 1 5.92 -32.64 24.21
CA THR A 1 5.64 -31.61 23.20
C THR A 1 6.84 -30.67 23.14
N LEU A 2 7.22 -30.20 21.94
CA LEU A 2 8.30 -29.22 21.76
C LEU A 2 7.92 -27.88 22.43
N PRO A 3 8.77 -27.27 23.27
CA PRO A 3 8.53 -25.95 23.80
C PRO A 3 8.69 -24.92 22.68
N VAL A 4 7.91 -23.84 22.71
CA VAL A 4 8.08 -22.66 21.88
C VAL A 4 7.60 -21.44 22.62
N SER A 5 8.34 -20.34 22.51
CA SER A 5 7.98 -19.03 23.06
C SER A 5 8.40 -17.90 22.10
N GLY A 6 7.94 -16.71 22.37
CA GLY A 6 8.23 -15.51 21.56
C GLY A 6 7.32 -15.28 20.36
N ILE A 7 6.40 -16.22 20.05
CA ILE A 7 5.41 -16.02 18.99
C ILE A 7 4.10 -15.51 19.60
N ALA A 8 3.71 -14.29 19.26
CA ALA A 8 2.40 -13.74 19.61
C ALA A 8 1.31 -14.38 18.73
N GLU A 9 0.13 -14.66 19.28
CA GLU A 9 -1.00 -15.23 18.51
C GLU A 9 -1.50 -14.27 17.43
N SER A 10 -1.42 -12.96 17.70
CA SER A 10 -1.73 -11.91 16.72
C SER A 10 -0.87 -10.68 16.94
N GLN A 11 -0.56 -9.96 15.84
CA GLN A 11 0.22 -8.73 15.84
C GLN A 11 -0.28 -7.78 14.75
N THR A 12 -0.39 -6.47 15.07
CA THR A 12 -0.68 -5.43 14.09
C THR A 12 0.60 -4.68 13.74
N VAL A 13 0.84 -4.46 12.46
CA VAL A 13 2.05 -3.80 11.94
C VAL A 13 1.71 -2.80 10.83
N THR A 14 2.58 -1.82 10.62
CA THR A 14 2.50 -0.85 9.52
C THR A 14 3.60 -1.08 8.46
N SER A 15 4.61 -1.87 8.80
CA SER A 15 5.74 -2.18 7.92
C SER A 15 5.37 -3.28 6.93
N ASP A 16 5.93 -3.22 5.71
CA ASP A 16 5.87 -4.26 4.70
C ASP A 16 6.76 -5.48 5.01
N LYS A 17 7.69 -5.33 5.96
CA LYS A 17 8.56 -6.40 6.46
C LYS A 17 8.45 -6.53 7.97
N VAL A 18 8.27 -7.74 8.43
CA VAL A 18 8.14 -8.09 9.85
C VAL A 18 9.07 -9.24 10.18
N THR A 19 9.89 -9.08 11.20
CA THR A 19 10.72 -10.16 11.72
C THR A 19 10.04 -10.78 12.93
N ILE A 20 9.69 -12.06 12.84
CA ILE A 20 9.27 -12.83 14.01
C ILE A 20 10.47 -13.57 14.57
N THR A 21 10.62 -13.53 15.88
CA THR A 21 11.66 -14.24 16.62
C THR A 21 11.05 -15.14 17.68
N GLY A 22 11.72 -16.21 17.99
CA GLY A 22 11.26 -17.09 19.06
C GLY A 22 12.36 -18.03 19.52
N THR A 23 12.05 -18.82 20.54
CA THR A 23 12.93 -19.83 21.10
C THR A 23 12.25 -21.18 21.17
N THR A 24 13.03 -22.24 21.01
CA THR A 24 12.65 -23.64 21.18
C THR A 24 13.90 -24.44 21.64
N LEU A 25 13.93 -25.75 21.47
CA LEU A 25 15.16 -26.53 21.71
C LEU A 25 16.15 -26.31 20.54
N ALA A 26 17.44 -26.51 20.84
CA ALA A 26 18.48 -26.48 19.81
C ALA A 26 18.26 -27.52 18.71
N GLY A 27 18.51 -27.12 17.44
CA GLY A 27 18.47 -28.00 16.28
C GLY A 27 17.08 -28.52 15.88
N VAL A 28 16.00 -27.88 16.33
CA VAL A 28 14.62 -28.19 15.89
C VAL A 28 14.45 -27.78 14.43
N GLN A 29 13.87 -28.67 13.62
CA GLN A 29 13.44 -28.34 12.26
C GLN A 29 12.21 -27.44 12.34
N LEU A 30 12.27 -26.30 11.69
CA LEU A 30 11.22 -25.29 11.64
C LEU A 30 10.73 -25.17 10.21
N GLN A 31 9.40 -25.25 10.02
CA GLN A 31 8.75 -25.00 8.76
C GLN A 31 7.68 -23.93 8.97
N LEU A 32 7.87 -22.79 8.35
CA LEU A 32 6.89 -21.71 8.33
C LEU A 32 6.07 -21.78 7.06
N VAL A 33 4.77 -22.03 7.22
CA VAL A 33 3.78 -21.98 6.14
C VAL A 33 3.21 -20.57 6.11
N THR A 34 3.30 -19.96 4.94
CA THR A 34 2.83 -18.59 4.65
C THR A 34 1.80 -18.62 3.54
N PRO A 35 1.01 -17.56 3.31
CA PRO A 35 0.13 -17.44 2.14
C PRO A 35 0.86 -17.56 0.79
N PHE A 36 2.17 -17.29 0.77
CA PHE A 36 3.00 -17.23 -0.45
C PHE A 36 3.92 -18.45 -0.63
N GLY A 37 3.95 -19.37 0.33
CA GLY A 37 4.81 -20.55 0.25
C GLY A 37 5.29 -21.05 1.61
N VAL A 38 6.36 -21.83 1.58
CA VAL A 38 6.91 -22.49 2.77
C VAL A 38 8.39 -22.18 2.91
N SER A 39 8.78 -21.69 4.07
CA SER A 39 10.19 -21.48 4.45
C SER A 39 10.62 -22.52 5.49
N LYS A 40 11.83 -23.06 5.35
CA LYS A 40 12.39 -24.07 6.27
C LYS A 40 13.74 -23.64 6.80
N LYS A 41 13.96 -23.84 8.09
CA LYS A 41 15.28 -23.65 8.75
C LYS A 41 15.38 -24.50 10.01
N LYS A 42 16.53 -24.47 10.65
CA LYS A 42 16.72 -25.04 11.99
C LYS A 42 16.89 -23.94 13.03
N SER A 43 16.46 -24.20 14.26
CA SER A 43 16.81 -23.35 15.40
C SER A 43 18.32 -23.41 15.67
N GLY A 44 18.86 -22.33 16.20
CA GLY A 44 20.25 -22.22 16.61
C GLY A 44 20.67 -23.19 17.73
N ASN A 45 21.97 -23.22 18.05
CA ASN A 45 22.49 -24.02 19.17
C ASN A 45 21.96 -23.53 20.52
N ASP A 46 21.54 -22.29 20.61
CA ASP A 46 20.88 -21.66 21.76
C ASP A 46 19.34 -21.82 21.74
N GLY A 47 18.81 -22.48 20.70
CA GLY A 47 17.39 -22.68 20.51
C GLY A 47 16.68 -21.48 19.87
N THR A 48 17.36 -20.38 19.55
CA THR A 48 16.73 -19.22 18.92
C THR A 48 16.42 -19.45 17.45
N PHE A 49 15.40 -18.75 16.95
CA PHE A 49 15.09 -18.70 15.52
C PHE A 49 14.47 -17.34 15.14
N SER A 50 14.56 -17.03 13.86
CA SER A 50 14.02 -15.81 13.28
C SER A 50 13.52 -16.07 11.87
N PHE A 51 12.36 -15.49 11.49
CA PHE A 51 11.84 -15.47 10.13
C PHE A 51 11.51 -14.04 9.74
N GLU A 52 11.91 -13.64 8.54
CA GLU A 52 11.44 -12.42 7.89
C GLU A 52 10.17 -12.74 7.11
N LEU A 53 9.13 -11.98 7.34
CA LEU A 53 7.83 -12.09 6.70
C LEU A 53 7.58 -10.85 5.86
N THR A 54 6.97 -11.03 4.70
CA THR A 54 6.55 -9.94 3.82
C THR A 54 5.04 -9.77 3.90
N THR A 55 4.60 -8.52 4.08
CA THR A 55 3.21 -8.09 4.18
C THR A 55 2.99 -6.91 3.21
N ASP A 56 2.98 -7.17 1.89
CA ASP A 56 3.04 -6.12 0.86
C ASP A 56 1.79 -5.23 0.80
N THR A 57 0.64 -5.74 1.21
CA THR A 57 -0.64 -5.01 1.20
C THR A 57 -1.27 -4.97 2.58
N ALA A 58 -2.15 -4.02 2.84
CA ALA A 58 -2.99 -4.03 4.03
C ALA A 58 -3.91 -5.26 4.02
N GLY A 59 -4.09 -5.89 5.18
CA GLY A 59 -4.92 -7.08 5.32
C GLY A 59 -4.38 -8.05 6.35
N ASP A 60 -5.06 -9.19 6.49
CA ASP A 60 -4.74 -10.23 7.43
C ASP A 60 -3.94 -11.34 6.77
N TYR A 61 -2.82 -11.70 7.39
CA TYR A 61 -1.92 -12.76 6.97
C TYR A 61 -1.89 -13.84 8.03
N ASN A 62 -2.29 -15.06 7.65
CA ASN A 62 -2.28 -16.21 8.55
C ASN A 62 -1.07 -17.09 8.29
N TYR A 63 -0.39 -17.45 9.35
CA TYR A 63 0.84 -18.23 9.34
C TYR A 63 0.70 -19.47 10.22
N THR A 64 1.45 -20.51 9.87
CA THR A 64 1.58 -21.69 10.74
C THR A 64 3.05 -22.07 10.84
N LEU A 65 3.59 -22.03 12.05
CA LEU A 65 4.92 -22.54 12.34
C LEU A 65 4.81 -24.00 12.80
N ILE A 66 5.50 -24.89 12.10
CA ILE A 66 5.58 -26.32 12.39
C ILE A 66 6.96 -26.60 12.93
N LEU A 67 7.02 -27.22 14.11
CA LEU A 67 8.25 -27.63 14.78
C LEU A 67 8.35 -29.16 14.79
N ASP A 68 9.48 -29.68 14.37
CA ASP A 68 9.75 -31.12 14.30
C ASP A 68 11.16 -31.44 14.81
N LYS A 69 11.27 -32.46 15.65
CA LYS A 69 12.54 -33.00 16.18
C LYS A 69 12.37 -34.44 16.57
N SER A 70 13.32 -35.29 16.18
CA SER A 70 13.35 -36.70 16.59
C SER A 70 13.23 -36.86 18.10
N GLY A 71 12.37 -37.77 18.53
CA GLY A 71 12.08 -38.04 19.97
C GLY A 71 11.00 -37.12 20.56
N TYR A 72 10.40 -36.22 19.79
CA TYR A 72 9.34 -35.33 20.24
C TYR A 72 8.12 -35.38 19.29
N ASN A 73 6.94 -35.16 19.88
CA ASN A 73 5.75 -34.96 19.06
C ASN A 73 5.84 -33.61 18.29
N GLN A 74 5.50 -33.61 17.02
CA GLN A 74 5.41 -32.40 16.19
C GLN A 74 4.47 -31.38 16.84
N ARG A 75 4.86 -30.10 16.80
CA ARG A 75 4.04 -28.99 17.29
C ARG A 75 3.70 -28.04 16.15
N ARG A 76 2.47 -27.53 16.16
CA ARG A 76 1.99 -26.49 15.24
C ARG A 76 1.57 -25.28 16.07
N VAL A 77 1.97 -24.10 15.63
CA VAL A 77 1.62 -22.80 16.23
C VAL A 77 1.07 -21.93 15.11
N ALA A 78 -0.23 -21.66 15.17
CA ALA A 78 -0.88 -20.70 14.27
C ALA A 78 -0.75 -19.30 14.87
N PHE A 79 -0.53 -18.30 14.01
CA PHE A 79 -0.53 -16.89 14.39
C PHE A 79 -0.93 -16.02 13.21
N ALA A 80 -1.37 -14.80 13.49
CA ALA A 80 -1.80 -13.86 12.48
C ALA A 80 -1.02 -12.55 12.58
N ILE A 81 -0.79 -11.92 11.44
CA ILE A 81 -0.28 -10.55 11.35
C ILE A 81 -1.28 -9.74 10.53
N THR A 82 -1.82 -8.69 11.13
CA THR A 82 -2.66 -7.71 10.45
C THR A 82 -1.80 -6.53 10.05
N ARG A 83 -1.63 -6.32 8.75
CA ARG A 83 -1.01 -5.09 8.26
C ARG A 83 -2.05 -4.01 8.09
N VAL A 84 -1.82 -2.87 8.73
CA VAL A 84 -2.56 -1.62 8.52
C VAL A 84 -1.66 -0.62 7.77
N THR A 85 -2.25 0.17 6.88
CA THR A 85 -1.54 1.28 6.23
C THR A 85 -1.77 2.56 7.03
N THR A 86 -0.74 3.43 7.08
CA THR A 86 -0.94 4.81 7.50
C THR A 86 -1.51 5.61 6.33
N ASP A 87 -2.25 6.70 6.62
CA ASP A 87 -2.79 7.60 5.58
C ASP A 87 -1.71 8.07 4.58
N GLU A 88 -0.48 8.32 5.07
CA GLU A 88 0.65 8.71 4.20
C GLU A 88 1.11 7.58 3.27
N GLN A 89 1.17 6.35 3.76
CA GLN A 89 1.52 5.20 2.92
C GLN A 89 0.46 4.96 1.83
N GLU A 90 -0.80 5.15 2.15
CA GLU A 90 -1.89 5.06 1.20
C GLU A 90 -1.81 6.17 0.14
N LYS A 91 -1.59 7.41 0.56
CA LYS A 91 -1.35 8.55 -0.34
C LYS A 91 -0.13 8.33 -1.25
N ASP A 92 0.97 7.78 -0.74
CA ASP A 92 2.16 7.49 -1.53
C ASP A 92 1.91 6.38 -2.55
N LYS A 93 1.18 5.32 -2.22
CA LYS A 93 0.75 4.29 -3.18
C LYS A 93 -0.10 4.89 -4.31
N ILE A 94 -1.06 5.74 -3.96
CA ILE A 94 -1.89 6.46 -4.92
C ILE A 94 -1.01 7.34 -5.82
N ARG A 95 -0.06 8.09 -5.27
CA ARG A 95 0.89 8.92 -6.03
C ARG A 95 1.74 8.10 -6.99
N GLN A 96 2.20 6.92 -6.58
CA GLN A 96 3.04 6.01 -7.38
C GLN A 96 2.24 5.32 -8.50
N SER A 97 0.97 5.01 -8.27
CA SER A 97 0.09 4.39 -9.26
C SER A 97 -0.42 5.38 -10.31
N ALA A 98 -0.21 6.69 -10.11
CA ALA A 98 -0.73 7.73 -10.98
C ALA A 98 -0.10 7.68 -12.38
N VAL A 99 -0.93 7.50 -13.39
CA VAL A 99 -0.56 7.50 -14.80
C VAL A 99 -0.67 8.92 -15.40
N LYS A 100 0.04 9.15 -16.49
CA LYS A 100 -0.10 10.37 -17.28
C LYS A 100 -0.95 10.04 -18.50
N LEU A 101 -2.18 10.53 -18.53
CA LEU A 101 -3.06 10.43 -19.68
C LEU A 101 -3.02 11.74 -20.48
N SER A 102 -3.05 11.66 -21.79
CA SER A 102 -3.28 12.87 -22.61
C SER A 102 -4.75 13.31 -22.51
N TYR A 103 -5.02 14.59 -22.78
CA TYR A 103 -6.40 15.09 -22.81
C TYR A 103 -7.27 14.35 -23.84
N LYS A 104 -6.67 13.94 -24.96
CA LYS A 104 -7.35 13.15 -26.00
C LYS A 104 -7.79 11.78 -25.48
N GLU A 105 -6.91 11.07 -24.77
CA GLU A 105 -7.23 9.78 -24.13
C GLU A 105 -8.34 9.92 -23.11
N LEU A 106 -8.31 10.97 -22.27
CA LEU A 106 -9.38 11.27 -21.32
C LEU A 106 -10.74 11.46 -21.98
N GLN A 107 -10.78 12.09 -23.16
CA GLN A 107 -12.04 12.37 -23.86
C GLN A 107 -12.56 11.19 -24.67
N GLN A 108 -11.67 10.37 -25.23
CA GLN A 108 -12.06 9.27 -26.13
C GLN A 108 -12.57 8.03 -25.35
N ASP A 109 -11.93 7.68 -24.25
CA ASP A 109 -12.18 6.45 -23.53
C ASP A 109 -12.61 6.71 -22.07
N LYS A 110 -13.65 7.52 -21.91
CA LYS A 110 -14.14 7.93 -20.58
C LYS A 110 -14.47 6.74 -19.68
N ALA A 111 -15.15 5.72 -20.22
CA ALA A 111 -15.51 4.53 -19.46
C ALA A 111 -14.29 3.70 -19.03
N GLU A 112 -13.29 3.55 -19.90
CA GLU A 112 -12.05 2.81 -19.60
C GLU A 112 -11.12 3.57 -18.66
N ASN A 113 -11.22 4.90 -18.61
CA ASN A 113 -10.40 5.73 -17.75
C ASN A 113 -11.01 5.94 -16.36
N ARG A 114 -12.28 5.62 -16.17
CA ARG A 114 -12.93 5.72 -14.87
C ARG A 114 -12.24 4.87 -13.83
N GLY A 115 -11.98 5.46 -12.65
CA GLY A 115 -11.26 4.82 -11.56
C GLY A 115 -9.74 4.82 -11.68
N LYS A 116 -9.17 5.20 -12.84
CA LYS A 116 -7.72 5.36 -12.96
C LYS A 116 -7.25 6.56 -12.14
N VAL A 117 -6.12 6.39 -11.49
CA VAL A 117 -5.42 7.49 -10.81
C VAL A 117 -4.52 8.18 -11.80
N MET A 118 -4.64 9.49 -11.93
CA MET A 118 -3.80 10.26 -12.84
C MET A 118 -3.13 11.45 -12.16
N ARG A 119 -1.99 11.87 -12.72
CA ARG A 119 -1.29 13.09 -12.32
C ARG A 119 -1.57 14.22 -13.31
N LEU A 120 -2.10 15.30 -12.80
CA LEU A 120 -2.33 16.54 -13.53
C LEU A 120 -1.26 17.57 -13.14
N TYR A 121 -0.89 18.43 -14.09
CA TYR A 121 -0.03 19.58 -13.84
C TYR A 121 -0.43 20.73 -14.77
N GLY A 122 -0.66 21.90 -14.19
CA GLY A 122 -0.97 23.11 -14.96
C GLY A 122 -1.44 24.25 -14.10
N PRO A 123 -1.72 25.44 -14.70
CA PRO A 123 -2.22 26.58 -13.97
C PRO A 123 -3.70 26.40 -13.60
N VAL A 124 -4.04 26.87 -12.42
CA VAL A 124 -5.42 27.02 -11.95
C VAL A 124 -6.07 28.18 -12.69
N SER A 125 -7.15 27.90 -13.43
CA SER A 125 -7.90 28.92 -14.20
C SER A 125 -9.13 29.44 -13.47
N GLU A 126 -9.70 28.62 -12.58
CA GLU A 126 -10.92 28.96 -11.83
C GLU A 126 -10.98 28.15 -10.53
N ILE A 127 -11.57 28.74 -9.50
CA ILE A 127 -11.93 28.06 -8.25
C ILE A 127 -13.33 28.49 -7.88
N SER A 128 -14.16 27.52 -7.55
CA SER A 128 -15.53 27.75 -7.02
C SER A 128 -15.83 26.73 -5.94
N SER A 129 -16.87 26.99 -5.14
CA SER A 129 -17.30 26.05 -4.10
C SER A 129 -18.82 26.00 -4.01
N SER A 130 -19.34 24.86 -3.58
CA SER A 130 -20.74 24.66 -3.25
C SER A 130 -20.86 23.81 -1.98
N GLY A 131 -21.22 24.43 -0.88
CA GLY A 131 -21.17 23.82 0.45
C GLY A 131 -19.71 23.48 0.82
N SER A 132 -19.45 22.23 1.16
CA SER A 132 -18.11 21.72 1.49
C SER A 132 -17.33 21.21 0.29
N ILE A 133 -17.91 21.28 -0.92
CA ILE A 133 -17.26 20.79 -2.14
C ILE A 133 -16.58 21.96 -2.86
N TYR A 134 -15.33 21.78 -3.23
CA TYR A 134 -14.51 22.72 -4.01
C TYR A 134 -14.30 22.20 -5.42
N TYR A 135 -14.37 23.09 -6.38
CA TYR A 135 -14.13 22.82 -7.80
C TYR A 135 -12.92 23.62 -8.24
N VAL A 136 -11.85 22.96 -8.62
CA VAL A 136 -10.63 23.59 -9.11
C VAL A 136 -10.53 23.27 -10.60
N ARG A 137 -10.61 24.29 -11.45
CA ARG A 137 -10.40 24.16 -12.90
C ARG A 137 -8.93 24.37 -13.22
N LEU A 138 -8.33 23.37 -13.86
CA LEU A 138 -6.92 23.35 -14.17
C LEU A 138 -6.74 23.19 -15.68
N GLN A 139 -5.89 24.03 -16.29
CA GLN A 139 -5.54 23.89 -17.72
C GLN A 139 -4.44 22.83 -17.87
N TYR A 140 -4.72 21.80 -18.66
CA TYR A 140 -3.92 20.57 -18.64
C TYR A 140 -2.85 20.50 -19.74
N ASN A 141 -3.12 21.09 -20.92
CA ASN A 141 -2.20 21.03 -22.04
C ASN A 141 -1.49 22.36 -22.27
N LYS A 142 -0.26 22.28 -22.79
CA LYS A 142 0.52 23.46 -23.20
C LYS A 142 0.88 23.33 -24.67
N ASN A 143 0.57 24.34 -25.49
CA ASN A 143 0.92 24.37 -26.91
C ASN A 143 2.40 24.75 -27.12
N ALA A 144 2.88 24.66 -28.38
CA ALA A 144 4.25 25.00 -28.73
C ALA A 144 4.62 26.47 -28.47
N LYS A 145 3.63 27.38 -28.37
CA LYS A 145 3.82 28.81 -28.02
C LYS A 145 3.80 29.06 -26.50
N GLY A 146 3.70 28.00 -25.70
CA GLY A 146 3.68 28.10 -24.24
C GLY A 146 2.32 28.43 -23.64
N LYS A 147 1.24 28.56 -24.43
CA LYS A 147 -0.11 28.85 -23.93
C LYS A 147 -0.77 27.55 -23.44
N TRP A 148 -1.35 27.61 -22.24
CA TRP A 148 -2.14 26.54 -21.65
C TRP A 148 -3.58 26.53 -22.21
N TYR A 149 -4.17 25.35 -22.30
CA TYR A 149 -5.51 25.11 -22.82
C TYR A 149 -6.04 23.74 -22.35
N ASN A 150 -7.29 23.41 -22.65
CA ASN A 150 -8.01 22.21 -22.22
C ASN A 150 -8.17 22.13 -20.70
N ASP A 151 -9.36 22.48 -20.27
CA ASP A 151 -9.69 22.51 -18.85
C ASP A 151 -10.10 21.13 -18.34
N VAL A 152 -9.61 20.80 -17.16
CA VAL A 152 -10.03 19.67 -16.34
C VAL A 152 -10.55 20.22 -15.02
N VAL A 153 -11.71 19.75 -14.59
CA VAL A 153 -12.27 20.13 -13.29
C VAL A 153 -11.92 19.05 -12.27
N ILE A 154 -11.28 19.47 -11.19
CA ILE A 154 -10.97 18.64 -10.03
C ILE A 154 -12.02 18.94 -8.97
N ILE A 155 -12.65 17.89 -8.44
CA ILE A 155 -13.59 17.99 -7.32
C ILE A 155 -12.87 17.61 -6.05
N CYS A 156 -12.90 18.49 -5.05
CA CYS A 156 -12.25 18.30 -3.76
C CYS A 156 -13.28 18.41 -2.64
N ASP A 157 -13.12 17.60 -1.61
CA ASP A 157 -13.93 17.62 -0.38
C ASP A 157 -13.39 18.60 0.68
N ALA A 158 -12.27 19.26 0.39
CA ALA A 158 -11.65 20.28 1.24
C ALA A 158 -11.03 21.40 0.41
N ASP A 159 -10.86 22.56 1.02
CA ASP A 159 -10.12 23.68 0.42
C ASP A 159 -8.66 23.28 0.20
N THR A 160 -8.21 23.39 -1.04
CA THR A 160 -6.82 23.09 -1.42
C THR A 160 -5.84 24.20 -1.07
N GLY A 161 -6.33 25.40 -0.70
CA GLY A 161 -5.54 26.61 -0.52
C GLY A 161 -4.94 27.19 -1.82
N ALA A 162 -5.23 26.60 -2.98
CA ALA A 162 -4.77 27.08 -4.29
C ALA A 162 -5.47 28.39 -4.67
N LYS A 163 -4.80 29.19 -5.52
CA LYS A 163 -5.34 30.46 -6.05
C LYS A 163 -5.33 30.42 -7.58
N VAL A 164 -6.23 31.17 -8.19
CA VAL A 164 -6.22 31.36 -9.65
C VAL A 164 -4.85 31.93 -10.08
N GLY A 165 -4.25 31.28 -11.09
CA GLY A 165 -2.90 31.56 -11.57
C GLY A 165 -1.79 30.70 -10.97
N ASP A 166 -2.02 29.99 -9.88
CA ASP A 166 -1.05 29.07 -9.30
C ASP A 166 -0.76 27.89 -10.24
N MET A 167 0.50 27.43 -10.26
CA MET A 167 0.85 26.17 -10.90
C MET A 167 0.59 25.04 -9.91
N MET A 168 -0.33 24.15 -10.25
CA MET A 168 -0.75 23.06 -9.38
C MET A 168 -0.35 21.70 -9.94
N THR A 169 0.11 20.82 -9.06
CA THR A 169 0.19 19.37 -9.33
C THR A 169 -0.88 18.68 -8.51
N ALA A 170 -1.75 17.94 -9.16
CA ALA A 170 -2.77 17.15 -8.49
C ALA A 170 -2.67 15.67 -8.86
N VAL A 171 -2.98 14.80 -7.93
CA VAL A 171 -3.20 13.37 -8.16
C VAL A 171 -4.67 13.10 -7.87
N VAL A 172 -5.38 12.65 -8.88
CA VAL A 172 -6.84 12.55 -8.87
C VAL A 172 -7.30 11.21 -9.42
N THR A 173 -8.47 10.77 -9.00
CA THR A 173 -9.16 9.63 -9.62
C THR A 173 -10.09 10.16 -10.70
N VAL A 174 -10.07 9.55 -11.89
CA VAL A 174 -10.96 9.89 -12.99
C VAL A 174 -12.36 9.39 -12.69
N ASP A 175 -13.35 10.27 -12.73
CA ASP A 175 -14.75 9.92 -12.45
C ASP A 175 -15.59 9.75 -13.74
N GLY A 176 -15.17 10.31 -14.86
CA GLY A 176 -15.80 10.15 -16.18
C GLY A 176 -16.18 11.45 -16.85
#